data_556aac7f14983500ac3500a5332468cf
#
_entry.id   556aac7f14983500ac3500a5332468cf
#
_cell.length_a   1.000
_cell.length_b   1.000
_cell.length_c   1.000
_cell.angle_alpha   90.00
_cell.angle_beta   90.00
_cell.angle_gamma   90.00
#
_symmetry.space_group_name_H-M   'P 1'
#
loop_
_entity.id
_entity.type
_entity.pdbx_description
1 polymer ?
#
loop_
_entity_poly.entity_id
_entity_poly.type
_entity_poly.pdbx_seq_one_letter_code
_entity_poly.pdbx_strand_id
1 'polypeptide(L)'
;MELEIPEMLAAALQGEVGAQSPLGLQLGGHGGGSGVRIVSSRHFDGHALNLLFQLGMGTGARDLVFQLLALDNLNGEPQARPIASLELMVPALIEWLQRDLIDGWLYQRGKDGVLLPWLVHTVRLVKPTDGESYVLVGLLANTLQAANREPPSEPRLRFAGMTWGLSFHAEDLPGRTLAGLFADHGFHKECPEFKREYDKQVAAFSRLQPQFGAQFTIGGSAWTAGEGPRANMACHRLPEGAAARCVNDEELLQRRFDLAADPHYWRESGIATGFDRIPQHCYLHLFHLDWHRNIWVHAQHVQDYKYQPGLRERLVLPQAHRDLIDILTADRCFLVEDVVPGKSGGTTILCKGAPGLGKTLTAEVYAEVVGKPLYRVHSGQLGVTANSVEASLTKILQRAARWDCVLLLDEADVYIRRRDNDLQHNAIVAEFLRTLEYFRGLLFMTTNRVGDIDEAILSRCIAVIDYQPPGPDDARRLWSTLSAQLGVALPGAVIDRLVVDYAGASGRDIKELLKLTSKYCRRKDVPLSTQSFAQCAVFRGIACASSQSSVQPEASE
;
A
#
# COMPACT_ATOMS: atom_id res chain seq x y z
N MET A 1 14.38 -3.67 -38.99
CA MET A 1 15.51 -2.74 -38.75
C MET A 1 15.56 -1.71 -39.86
N GLU A 2 15.82 -0.46 -39.51
CA GLU A 2 16.19 0.55 -40.47
C GLU A 2 17.72 0.50 -40.65
N LEU A 3 18.17 0.31 -41.89
CA LEU A 3 19.58 0.26 -42.24
C LEU A 3 20.06 1.65 -42.63
N GLU A 4 21.12 2.10 -42.02
CA GLU A 4 21.80 3.37 -42.33
C GLU A 4 22.86 3.14 -43.41
N ILE A 5 22.50 3.37 -44.65
CA ILE A 5 23.35 3.07 -45.81
C ILE A 5 24.03 4.34 -46.30
N PRO A 6 25.37 4.46 -46.30
CA PRO A 6 26.06 5.56 -46.91
C PRO A 6 25.62 5.77 -48.37
N GLU A 7 25.42 7.02 -48.79
CA GLU A 7 24.87 7.34 -50.14
C GLU A 7 25.67 6.71 -51.30
N MET A 8 26.97 6.60 -51.14
CA MET A 8 27.84 5.97 -52.13
C MET A 8 27.53 4.47 -52.26
N LEU A 9 27.23 3.77 -51.15
CA LEU A 9 26.86 2.36 -51.15
C LEU A 9 25.41 2.14 -51.61
N ALA A 10 24.51 3.06 -51.27
CA ALA A 10 23.15 3.04 -51.80
C ALA A 10 23.11 3.18 -53.32
N ALA A 11 23.90 4.06 -53.89
CA ALA A 11 24.05 4.24 -55.34
C ALA A 11 24.67 3.00 -56.02
N ALA A 12 25.70 2.41 -55.42
CA ALA A 12 26.32 1.19 -55.92
C ALA A 12 25.34 0.01 -55.93
N LEU A 13 24.63 -0.19 -54.81
CA LEU A 13 23.64 -1.24 -54.71
C LEU A 13 22.44 -1.03 -55.66
N GLN A 14 22.01 0.22 -55.87
CA GLN A 14 20.95 0.58 -56.81
C GLN A 14 21.31 0.18 -58.23
N GLY A 15 22.59 0.34 -58.62
CA GLY A 15 23.10 -0.10 -59.91
C GLY A 15 22.99 -1.60 -60.14
N GLU A 16 23.23 -2.39 -59.09
CA GLU A 16 23.20 -3.85 -59.17
C GLU A 16 21.76 -4.43 -59.10
N VAL A 17 20.87 -3.90 -58.24
CA VAL A 17 19.49 -4.40 -58.09
C VAL A 17 18.52 -3.80 -59.13
N GLY A 18 18.97 -2.81 -59.92
CA GLY A 18 18.15 -2.12 -60.91
C GLY A 18 17.33 -0.96 -60.33
N ALA A 19 17.47 0.24 -60.94
CA ALA A 19 16.86 1.49 -60.47
C ALA A 19 15.31 1.44 -60.44
N GLN A 20 14.67 0.59 -61.22
CA GLN A 20 13.22 0.42 -61.33
C GLN A 20 12.67 -0.67 -60.37
N SER A 21 13.52 -1.41 -59.69
CA SER A 21 13.08 -2.40 -58.73
C SER A 21 12.46 -1.72 -57.47
N PRO A 22 11.60 -2.37 -56.70
CA PRO A 22 11.03 -1.81 -55.48
C PRO A 22 12.13 -1.31 -54.49
N LEU A 23 13.22 -2.06 -54.36
CA LEU A 23 14.36 -1.69 -53.55
C LEU A 23 15.15 -0.53 -54.18
N GLY A 24 15.36 -0.58 -55.53
CA GLY A 24 16.05 0.49 -56.26
C GLY A 24 15.35 1.85 -56.16
N LEU A 25 14.03 1.86 -56.12
CA LEU A 25 13.25 3.09 -55.87
C LEU A 25 13.44 3.63 -54.45
N GLN A 26 13.53 2.78 -53.46
CA GLN A 26 13.83 3.18 -52.09
C GLN A 26 15.26 3.73 -51.94
N LEU A 27 16.22 3.12 -52.62
CA LEU A 27 17.60 3.54 -52.64
C LEU A 27 17.82 4.83 -53.48
N GLY A 28 16.92 5.12 -54.42
CA GLY A 28 16.98 6.29 -55.33
C GLY A 28 16.35 7.58 -54.79
N GLY A 29 15.65 7.55 -53.66
CA GLY A 29 15.03 8.71 -53.05
C GLY A 29 16.04 9.78 -52.65
N HIS A 30 15.61 11.05 -52.54
CA HIS A 30 16.51 12.14 -52.11
C HIS A 30 16.84 11.99 -50.63
N GLY A 31 18.11 11.75 -50.29
CA GLY A 31 18.62 11.77 -48.90
C GLY A 31 18.63 13.18 -48.36
N GLY A 32 18.11 13.38 -47.18
CA GLY A 32 18.14 14.68 -46.50
C GLY A 32 19.51 14.99 -45.94
N GLY A 33 20.45 15.50 -46.73
CA GLY A 33 21.68 16.22 -46.31
C GLY A 33 22.68 15.53 -45.38
N SER A 34 22.42 14.31 -44.88
CA SER A 34 23.25 13.59 -43.89
C SER A 34 24.31 12.66 -44.50
N GLY A 35 24.34 12.49 -45.84
CA GLY A 35 25.23 11.52 -46.51
C GLY A 35 24.90 10.05 -46.25
N VAL A 36 23.79 9.76 -45.59
CA VAL A 36 23.32 8.43 -45.24
C VAL A 36 21.84 8.28 -45.64
N ARG A 37 21.46 7.12 -46.14
CA ARG A 37 20.07 6.75 -46.45
C ARG A 37 19.53 5.73 -45.46
N ILE A 38 18.35 5.98 -44.98
CA ILE A 38 17.66 5.07 -44.08
C ILE A 38 16.66 4.23 -44.88
N VAL A 39 16.88 2.92 -44.93
CA VAL A 39 16.03 1.98 -45.69
C VAL A 39 15.68 0.79 -44.81
N SER A 40 14.37 0.44 -44.74
CA SER A 40 13.95 -0.72 -43.94
C SER A 40 14.51 -2.03 -44.51
N SER A 41 15.08 -2.86 -43.64
CA SER A 41 15.61 -4.19 -43.97
C SER A 41 14.57 -5.11 -44.63
N ARG A 42 13.28 -4.84 -44.45
CA ARG A 42 12.17 -5.60 -45.06
C ARG A 42 12.11 -5.48 -46.58
N HIS A 43 12.72 -4.49 -47.13
CA HIS A 43 12.76 -4.28 -48.60
C HIS A 43 13.88 -5.06 -49.29
N PHE A 44 14.79 -5.66 -48.52
CA PHE A 44 15.93 -6.42 -49.01
C PHE A 44 15.62 -7.92 -49.02
N ASP A 45 15.94 -8.58 -50.11
CA ASP A 45 16.06 -10.03 -50.14
C ASP A 45 17.46 -10.48 -49.67
N GLY A 46 17.63 -11.80 -49.49
CA GLY A 46 18.90 -12.34 -49.01
C GLY A 46 20.08 -12.06 -49.93
N HIS A 47 19.85 -11.90 -51.23
CA HIS A 47 20.88 -11.58 -52.21
C HIS A 47 21.33 -10.13 -52.07
N ALA A 48 20.40 -9.19 -51.97
CA ALA A 48 20.69 -7.75 -51.79
C ALA A 48 21.38 -7.47 -50.44
N LEU A 49 20.99 -8.17 -49.36
CA LEU A 49 21.67 -8.08 -48.07
C LEU A 49 23.11 -8.57 -48.12
N ASN A 50 23.37 -9.70 -48.81
CA ASN A 50 24.70 -10.24 -48.93
C ASN A 50 25.59 -9.32 -49.79
N LEU A 51 25.05 -8.76 -50.87
CA LEU A 51 25.77 -7.80 -51.72
C LEU A 51 26.08 -6.53 -50.92
N LEU A 52 25.11 -6.00 -50.17
CA LEU A 52 25.32 -4.83 -49.31
C LEU A 52 26.39 -5.08 -48.25
N PHE A 53 26.43 -6.30 -47.68
CA PHE A 53 27.45 -6.72 -46.72
C PHE A 53 28.84 -6.70 -47.35
N GLN A 54 29.00 -7.26 -48.55
CA GLN A 54 30.27 -7.26 -49.24
C GLN A 54 30.75 -5.84 -49.63
N LEU A 55 29.85 -4.99 -50.08
CA LEU A 55 30.14 -3.58 -50.37
C LEU A 55 30.54 -2.84 -49.09
N GLY A 56 29.85 -3.07 -47.98
CA GLY A 56 30.17 -2.50 -46.67
C GLY A 56 31.55 -2.90 -46.15
N MET A 57 31.89 -4.19 -46.30
CA MET A 57 33.22 -4.71 -45.93
C MET A 57 34.32 -4.09 -46.80
N GLY A 58 34.11 -3.98 -48.13
CA GLY A 58 35.07 -3.43 -49.06
C GLY A 58 35.34 -1.93 -48.88
N THR A 59 34.36 -1.19 -48.40
CA THR A 59 34.46 0.27 -48.19
C THR A 59 34.78 0.67 -46.75
N GLY A 60 34.82 -0.29 -45.83
CA GLY A 60 35.06 -0.05 -44.40
C GLY A 60 33.91 0.64 -43.66
N ALA A 61 32.68 0.53 -44.17
CA ALA A 61 31.47 1.05 -43.54
C ALA A 61 31.08 0.19 -42.32
N ARG A 62 31.84 0.31 -41.22
CA ARG A 62 31.75 -0.56 -40.04
C ARG A 62 30.36 -0.62 -39.42
N ASP A 63 29.68 0.51 -39.27
CA ASP A 63 28.38 0.60 -38.65
C ASP A 63 27.31 -0.18 -39.44
N LEU A 64 27.31 -0.05 -40.77
CA LEU A 64 26.45 -0.81 -41.67
C LEU A 64 26.75 -2.32 -41.59
N VAL A 65 28.03 -2.69 -41.57
CA VAL A 65 28.45 -4.10 -41.46
C VAL A 65 27.95 -4.68 -40.15
N PHE A 66 28.03 -3.97 -39.03
CA PHE A 66 27.46 -4.44 -37.74
C PHE A 66 25.95 -4.55 -37.78
N GLN A 67 25.23 -3.64 -38.43
CA GLN A 67 23.78 -3.74 -38.64
C GLN A 67 23.41 -5.02 -39.44
N LEU A 68 24.15 -5.30 -40.50
CA LEU A 68 23.92 -6.50 -41.32
C LEU A 68 24.26 -7.80 -40.60
N LEU A 69 25.35 -7.83 -39.81
CA LEU A 69 25.69 -8.95 -38.95
C LEU A 69 24.64 -9.17 -37.85
N ALA A 70 24.06 -8.09 -37.35
CA ALA A 70 22.96 -8.17 -36.39
C ALA A 70 21.70 -8.81 -37.01
N LEU A 71 21.36 -8.42 -38.24
CA LEU A 71 20.28 -9.05 -39.02
C LEU A 71 20.54 -10.53 -39.26
N ASP A 72 21.75 -10.92 -39.66
CA ASP A 72 22.11 -12.34 -39.86
C ASP A 72 22.07 -13.12 -38.56
N ASN A 73 22.55 -12.55 -37.46
CA ASN A 73 22.50 -13.16 -36.14
C ASN A 73 21.06 -13.43 -35.69
N LEU A 74 20.11 -12.56 -36.04
CA LEU A 74 18.71 -12.65 -35.67
C LEU A 74 17.83 -13.44 -36.66
N ASN A 75 18.32 -13.68 -37.93
CA ASN A 75 17.57 -14.43 -38.94
C ASN A 75 17.69 -15.97 -38.79
N GLY A 76 18.63 -16.48 -37.98
CA GLY A 76 18.59 -17.86 -37.49
C GLY A 76 17.56 -18.03 -36.38
N GLU A 77 17.51 -19.17 -35.70
CA GLU A 77 16.74 -19.25 -34.44
C GLU A 77 17.29 -18.17 -33.50
N PRO A 78 16.55 -17.08 -33.26
CA PRO A 78 17.14 -15.82 -32.82
C PRO A 78 17.62 -15.81 -31.36
N GLN A 79 17.39 -16.88 -30.65
CA GLN A 79 17.73 -16.98 -29.24
C GLN A 79 18.98 -17.83 -28.98
N ALA A 80 19.54 -18.47 -30.02
CA ALA A 80 20.57 -19.48 -29.89
C ALA A 80 22.01 -19.00 -30.15
N ARG A 81 22.21 -17.81 -30.74
CA ARG A 81 23.57 -17.34 -31.07
C ARG A 81 24.13 -16.36 -30.02
N PRO A 82 25.31 -16.62 -29.46
CA PRO A 82 26.01 -15.68 -28.57
C PRO A 82 26.38 -14.37 -29.28
N ILE A 83 26.41 -13.28 -28.54
CA ILE A 83 26.86 -11.99 -29.02
C ILE A 83 28.40 -11.95 -29.02
N ALA A 84 29.00 -11.66 -30.18
CA ALA A 84 30.44 -11.75 -30.36
C ALA A 84 31.21 -10.49 -29.90
N SER A 85 30.58 -9.32 -29.91
CA SER A 85 31.23 -8.06 -29.50
C SER A 85 30.22 -7.02 -29.02
N LEU A 86 30.72 -5.99 -28.31
CA LEU A 86 29.87 -4.88 -27.81
C LEU A 86 29.33 -4.04 -29.00
N GLU A 87 30.11 -3.87 -30.07
CA GLU A 87 29.67 -3.14 -31.27
C GLU A 87 28.49 -3.84 -31.95
N LEU A 88 28.51 -5.17 -32.03
CA LEU A 88 27.42 -5.96 -32.57
C LEU A 88 26.19 -5.94 -31.65
N MET A 89 26.41 -5.86 -30.33
CA MET A 89 25.32 -5.89 -29.35
C MET A 89 24.33 -4.74 -29.57
N VAL A 90 24.78 -3.54 -29.88
CA VAL A 90 23.89 -2.37 -30.00
C VAL A 90 22.84 -2.55 -31.12
N PRO A 91 23.22 -2.79 -32.40
CA PRO A 91 22.24 -2.98 -33.45
C PRO A 91 21.42 -4.27 -33.27
N ALA A 92 22.03 -5.35 -32.73
CA ALA A 92 21.33 -6.58 -32.45
C ALA A 92 20.25 -6.40 -31.36
N LEU A 93 20.55 -5.61 -30.33
CA LEU A 93 19.60 -5.32 -29.26
C LEU A 93 18.42 -4.48 -29.76
N ILE A 94 18.67 -3.46 -30.57
CA ILE A 94 17.61 -2.61 -31.15
C ILE A 94 16.67 -3.47 -32.01
N GLU A 95 17.22 -4.31 -32.90
CA GLU A 95 16.41 -5.20 -33.73
C GLU A 95 15.66 -6.25 -32.88
N TRP A 96 16.32 -6.81 -31.88
CA TRP A 96 15.68 -7.77 -30.96
C TRP A 96 14.51 -7.14 -30.21
N LEU A 97 14.63 -5.89 -29.76
CA LEU A 97 13.56 -5.15 -29.14
C LEU A 97 12.40 -4.84 -30.09
N GLN A 98 12.70 -4.52 -31.36
CA GLN A 98 11.67 -4.20 -32.35
C GLN A 98 10.91 -5.42 -32.91
N ARG A 99 11.41 -6.64 -32.71
CA ARG A 99 10.73 -7.86 -33.13
C ARG A 99 9.66 -8.28 -32.14
N ASP A 100 8.44 -8.52 -32.63
CA ASP A 100 7.32 -9.08 -31.87
C ASP A 100 6.98 -8.32 -30.58
N LEU A 101 7.30 -7.02 -30.53
CA LEU A 101 7.00 -6.16 -29.41
C LEU A 101 5.75 -5.33 -29.65
N ILE A 102 4.98 -5.13 -28.57
CA ILE A 102 3.77 -4.30 -28.55
C ILE A 102 4.14 -2.87 -28.10
N ASP A 103 4.82 -2.75 -26.95
CA ASP A 103 5.14 -1.47 -26.28
C ASP A 103 6.64 -1.19 -26.14
N GLY A 104 7.52 -2.15 -26.45
CA GLY A 104 8.97 -2.02 -26.31
C GLY A 104 9.47 -2.14 -24.89
N TRP A 105 8.79 -2.94 -24.06
CA TRP A 105 9.10 -3.09 -22.66
C TRP A 105 9.88 -4.36 -22.34
N LEU A 106 10.75 -4.26 -21.35
CA LEU A 106 11.33 -5.38 -20.64
C LEU A 106 10.63 -5.52 -19.29
N TYR A 107 10.40 -6.76 -18.87
CA TYR A 107 9.73 -7.06 -17.62
C TYR A 107 10.69 -7.63 -16.60
N GLN A 108 10.59 -7.17 -15.37
CA GLN A 108 11.33 -7.67 -14.23
C GLN A 108 10.37 -7.99 -13.08
N ARG A 109 10.66 -9.05 -12.30
CA ARG A 109 9.95 -9.28 -11.04
C ARG A 109 10.62 -8.52 -9.91
N GLY A 110 9.86 -7.64 -9.26
CA GLY A 110 10.28 -6.90 -8.08
C GLY A 110 10.47 -7.81 -6.85
N LYS A 111 11.03 -7.24 -5.79
CA LYS A 111 11.20 -7.94 -4.50
C LYS A 111 9.88 -8.37 -3.84
N ASP A 112 8.78 -7.73 -4.20
CA ASP A 112 7.41 -8.06 -3.81
C ASP A 112 6.75 -9.14 -4.71
N GLY A 113 7.50 -9.70 -5.66
CA GLY A 113 7.04 -10.71 -6.61
C GLY A 113 6.19 -10.17 -7.76
N VAL A 114 6.00 -8.86 -7.83
CA VAL A 114 5.20 -8.19 -8.85
C VAL A 114 5.96 -8.08 -10.16
N LEU A 115 5.27 -8.26 -11.28
CA LEU A 115 5.83 -8.07 -12.61
C LEU A 115 5.82 -6.59 -12.98
N LEU A 116 7.01 -6.00 -13.20
CA LEU A 116 7.20 -4.57 -13.44
C LEU A 116 7.76 -4.35 -14.85
N PRO A 117 7.04 -3.66 -15.74
CA PRO A 117 7.54 -3.28 -17.07
C PRO A 117 8.47 -2.08 -17.01
N TRP A 118 9.49 -2.07 -17.86
CA TRP A 118 10.44 -0.99 -18.05
C TRP A 118 10.60 -0.70 -19.54
N LEU A 119 10.44 0.55 -19.93
CA LEU A 119 10.70 0.99 -21.30
C LEU A 119 12.20 1.01 -21.54
N VAL A 120 12.66 0.37 -22.61
CA VAL A 120 14.02 0.57 -23.12
C VAL A 120 14.02 1.83 -23.97
N HIS A 121 14.53 2.92 -23.41
CA HIS A 121 14.51 4.23 -24.03
C HIS A 121 15.70 4.45 -24.95
N THR A 122 16.90 4.08 -24.48
CA THR A 122 18.16 4.28 -25.23
C THR A 122 19.10 3.11 -25.09
N VAL A 123 19.89 2.89 -26.13
CA VAL A 123 21.02 1.95 -26.13
C VAL A 123 22.23 2.67 -26.67
N ARG A 124 23.38 2.61 -25.98
CA ARG A 124 24.61 3.25 -26.42
C ARG A 124 25.84 2.44 -26.08
N LEU A 125 26.82 2.44 -27.00
CA LEU A 125 28.18 1.99 -26.71
C LEU A 125 28.95 3.15 -26.08
N VAL A 126 29.38 2.99 -24.83
CA VAL A 126 30.19 3.95 -24.09
C VAL A 126 31.66 3.58 -24.22
N LYS A 127 32.47 4.51 -24.71
CA LYS A 127 33.92 4.37 -24.81
C LYS A 127 34.55 5.42 -23.90
N PRO A 128 34.81 5.09 -22.62
CA PRO A 128 35.41 6.04 -21.68
C PRO A 128 36.86 6.34 -22.11
N THR A 129 37.36 7.54 -21.73
CA THR A 129 38.74 7.94 -21.98
C THR A 129 39.72 7.04 -21.22
N ASP A 130 39.34 6.67 -20.00
CA ASP A 130 40.08 5.73 -19.16
C ASP A 130 39.11 4.60 -18.73
N GLY A 131 39.45 3.36 -19.13
CA GLY A 131 38.64 2.19 -18.78
C GLY A 131 38.12 1.40 -19.98
N GLU A 132 37.44 0.31 -19.71
CA GLU A 132 36.89 -0.59 -20.73
C GLU A 132 35.58 -0.07 -21.31
N SER A 133 35.36 -0.33 -22.58
CA SER A 133 34.11 0.00 -23.26
C SER A 133 32.98 -0.88 -22.73
N TYR A 134 31.76 -0.34 -22.69
CA TYR A 134 30.56 -1.07 -22.27
C TYR A 134 29.34 -0.57 -23.05
N VAL A 135 28.31 -1.42 -23.12
CA VAL A 135 26.99 -1.03 -23.64
C VAL A 135 26.11 -0.61 -22.48
N LEU A 136 25.57 0.60 -22.56
CA LEU A 136 24.60 1.12 -21.59
C LEU A 136 23.19 1.06 -22.20
N VAL A 137 22.28 0.42 -21.47
CA VAL A 137 20.86 0.34 -21.79
C VAL A 137 20.09 1.19 -20.79
N GLY A 138 19.46 2.26 -21.26
CA GLY A 138 18.65 3.16 -20.44
C GLY A 138 17.21 2.66 -20.33
N LEU A 139 16.75 2.42 -19.11
CA LEU A 139 15.41 1.96 -18.78
C LEU A 139 14.62 3.09 -18.13
N LEU A 140 13.32 3.21 -18.46
CA LEU A 140 12.40 4.20 -17.91
C LEU A 140 11.13 3.54 -17.37
N ALA A 141 10.65 3.99 -16.22
CA ALA A 141 9.33 3.68 -15.70
C ALA A 141 8.87 4.76 -14.70
N ASN A 142 7.56 4.94 -14.56
CA ASN A 142 6.98 5.63 -13.41
C ASN A 142 6.85 4.63 -12.26
N THR A 143 7.58 4.85 -11.18
CA THR A 143 7.70 3.89 -10.07
C THR A 143 7.97 4.54 -8.72
N LEU A 144 8.01 3.73 -7.68
CA LEU A 144 8.42 4.16 -6.33
C LEU A 144 9.90 4.52 -6.29
N GLN A 145 10.19 5.65 -5.67
CA GLN A 145 11.55 6.12 -5.43
C GLN A 145 11.72 6.56 -3.98
N ALA A 146 12.92 6.36 -3.45
CA ALA A 146 13.34 7.08 -2.26
C ALA A 146 13.49 8.56 -2.62
N ALA A 147 12.81 9.44 -1.89
CA ALA A 147 12.95 10.88 -2.11
C ALA A 147 14.39 11.30 -1.78
N ASN A 148 15.12 11.81 -2.76
CA ASN A 148 16.39 12.48 -2.54
C ASN A 148 16.11 13.75 -1.73
N ARG A 149 16.88 13.93 -0.70
CA ARG A 149 16.78 14.88 0.39
C ARG A 149 16.29 16.29 0.03
N GLU A 150 15.19 16.71 0.65
CA GLU A 150 15.04 18.05 1.18
C GLU A 150 15.03 17.94 2.72
N PRO A 151 15.68 18.83 3.45
CA PRO A 151 15.83 18.72 4.92
C PRO A 151 14.54 19.08 5.65
N PRO A 152 14.35 18.72 6.88
CA PRO A 152 14.72 17.54 7.66
C PRO A 152 13.53 16.92 8.38
N SER A 153 12.67 16.26 7.70
CA SER A 153 11.60 15.52 8.33
C SER A 153 11.35 14.25 7.52
N GLU A 154 11.29 13.15 8.16
CA GLU A 154 10.90 11.83 7.70
C GLU A 154 11.27 11.41 6.25
N PRO A 155 12.01 10.32 6.07
CA PRO A 155 12.27 9.75 4.76
C PRO A 155 10.93 9.38 4.10
N ARG A 156 10.65 9.97 2.94
CA ARG A 156 9.40 9.73 2.20
C ARG A 156 9.70 8.95 0.94
N LEU A 157 8.82 8.01 0.61
CA LEU A 157 8.76 7.46 -0.74
C LEU A 157 7.88 8.36 -1.60
N ARG A 158 8.31 8.60 -2.83
CA ARG A 158 7.54 9.30 -3.85
C ARG A 158 7.29 8.36 -5.04
N PHE A 159 6.28 8.66 -5.80
CA PHE A 159 6.01 8.03 -7.08
C PHE A 159 6.36 9.02 -8.19
N ALA A 160 7.34 8.67 -9.01
CA ALA A 160 7.80 9.54 -10.10
C ALA A 160 8.49 8.73 -11.20
N GLY A 161 8.81 9.37 -12.32
CA GLY A 161 9.64 8.80 -13.36
C GLY A 161 11.03 8.45 -12.83
N MET A 162 11.51 7.25 -13.15
CA MET A 162 12.81 6.74 -12.78
C MET A 162 13.56 6.27 -14.02
N THR A 163 14.83 6.66 -14.10
CA THR A 163 15.77 6.11 -15.06
C THR A 163 16.66 5.09 -14.38
N TRP A 164 16.88 3.96 -15.05
CA TRP A 164 17.80 2.94 -14.60
C TRP A 164 18.73 2.54 -15.75
N GLY A 165 20.03 2.42 -15.51
CA GLY A 165 21.01 1.98 -16.49
C GLY A 165 21.45 0.56 -16.23
N LEU A 166 21.40 -0.29 -17.26
CA LEU A 166 22.07 -1.59 -17.27
C LEU A 166 23.35 -1.44 -18.10
N SER A 167 24.49 -1.85 -17.55
CA SER A 167 25.77 -1.86 -18.25
C SER A 167 26.19 -3.31 -18.54
N PHE A 168 26.65 -3.52 -19.78
CA PHE A 168 27.17 -4.81 -20.24
C PHE A 168 28.60 -4.62 -20.71
N HIS A 169 29.52 -5.39 -20.15
CA HIS A 169 30.94 -5.35 -20.45
C HIS A 169 31.34 -6.50 -21.39
N ALA A 170 32.52 -6.41 -22.00
CA ALA A 170 32.99 -7.44 -22.91
C ALA A 170 33.12 -8.82 -22.26
N GLU A 171 33.40 -8.85 -20.97
CA GLU A 171 33.50 -10.07 -20.15
C GLU A 171 32.14 -10.78 -19.93
N ASP A 172 31.02 -10.06 -20.05
CA ASP A 172 29.67 -10.63 -19.89
C ASP A 172 29.20 -11.40 -21.12
N LEU A 173 29.78 -11.14 -22.30
CA LEU A 173 29.30 -11.65 -23.60
C LEU A 173 29.60 -13.13 -23.89
N PRO A 174 30.76 -13.72 -23.50
CA PRO A 174 31.16 -15.04 -23.96
C PRO A 174 30.10 -16.12 -23.73
N GLY A 175 29.61 -16.70 -24.83
CA GLY A 175 28.61 -17.77 -24.79
C GLY A 175 27.18 -17.32 -24.42
N ARG A 176 26.94 -16.03 -24.27
CA ARG A 176 25.63 -15.47 -23.90
C ARG A 176 24.85 -14.95 -25.09
N THR A 177 23.57 -15.26 -25.13
CA THR A 177 22.59 -14.64 -26.05
C THR A 177 22.07 -13.34 -25.45
N LEU A 178 21.45 -12.46 -26.26
CA LEU A 178 20.79 -11.25 -25.74
C LEU A 178 19.79 -11.58 -24.63
N ALA A 179 18.91 -12.54 -24.86
CA ALA A 179 17.94 -12.97 -23.85
C ALA A 179 18.60 -13.44 -22.55
N GLY A 180 19.72 -14.17 -22.66
CA GLY A 180 20.51 -14.63 -21.52
C GLY A 180 21.12 -13.48 -20.74
N LEU A 181 21.72 -12.50 -21.41
CA LEU A 181 22.31 -11.30 -20.79
C LEU A 181 21.28 -10.52 -19.97
N PHE A 182 20.08 -10.32 -20.51
CA PHE A 182 19.01 -9.64 -19.77
C PHE A 182 18.44 -10.50 -18.65
N ALA A 183 18.31 -11.81 -18.86
CA ALA A 183 17.82 -12.73 -17.84
C ALA A 183 18.77 -12.80 -16.62
N ASP A 184 20.07 -12.70 -16.81
CA ASP A 184 21.06 -12.63 -15.71
C ASP A 184 20.84 -11.40 -14.81
N HIS A 185 20.29 -10.31 -15.37
CA HIS A 185 19.85 -9.12 -14.62
C HIS A 185 18.37 -9.18 -14.19
N GLY A 186 17.69 -10.31 -14.41
CA GLY A 186 16.29 -10.52 -14.05
C GLY A 186 15.29 -9.85 -15.01
N PHE A 187 15.72 -9.43 -16.19
CA PHE A 187 14.86 -8.83 -17.21
C PHE A 187 14.49 -9.83 -18.30
N HIS A 188 13.25 -9.80 -18.70
CA HIS A 188 12.68 -10.65 -19.73
C HIS A 188 11.98 -9.80 -20.80
N LYS A 189 12.10 -10.22 -22.05
CA LYS A 189 11.42 -9.58 -23.16
C LYS A 189 9.90 -9.66 -22.97
N GLU A 190 9.21 -8.65 -23.48
CA GLU A 190 7.75 -8.62 -23.54
C GLU A 190 7.20 -9.87 -24.26
N CYS A 191 6.14 -10.41 -23.66
CA CYS A 191 5.37 -11.50 -24.26
C CYS A 191 3.87 -11.32 -23.94
N PRO A 192 2.95 -11.98 -24.67
CA PRO A 192 1.51 -11.84 -24.46
C PRO A 192 1.06 -12.18 -23.03
N GLU A 193 1.75 -13.09 -22.36
CA GLU A 193 1.47 -13.48 -20.97
C GLU A 193 1.78 -12.33 -20.01
N PHE A 194 2.95 -11.73 -20.12
CA PHE A 194 3.38 -10.60 -19.29
C PHE A 194 2.50 -9.38 -19.53
N LYS A 195 2.17 -9.12 -20.79
CA LYS A 195 1.26 -8.04 -21.14
C LYS A 195 -0.11 -8.22 -20.49
N ARG A 196 -0.69 -9.42 -20.56
CA ARG A 196 -1.97 -9.74 -19.92
C ARG A 196 -1.91 -9.63 -18.40
N GLU A 197 -0.79 -10.02 -17.77
CA GLU A 197 -0.58 -9.86 -16.33
C GLU A 197 -0.56 -8.37 -15.96
N TYR A 198 0.19 -7.57 -16.72
CA TYR A 198 0.27 -6.13 -16.50
C TYR A 198 -1.07 -5.40 -16.74
N ASP A 199 -1.81 -5.76 -17.79
CA ASP A 199 -3.12 -5.16 -18.08
C ASP A 199 -4.12 -5.40 -16.92
N LYS A 200 -4.07 -6.57 -16.26
CA LYS A 200 -4.83 -6.83 -15.03
C LYS A 200 -4.40 -5.92 -13.88
N GLN A 201 -3.11 -5.65 -13.74
CA GLN A 201 -2.59 -4.74 -12.71
C GLN A 201 -3.08 -3.31 -12.95
N VAL A 202 -3.03 -2.84 -14.19
CA VAL A 202 -3.54 -1.51 -14.59
C VAL A 202 -5.04 -1.40 -14.36
N ALA A 203 -5.81 -2.42 -14.72
CA ALA A 203 -7.25 -2.44 -14.47
C ALA A 203 -7.58 -2.38 -12.97
N ALA A 204 -6.87 -3.15 -12.14
CA ALA A 204 -7.03 -3.11 -10.69
C ALA A 204 -6.65 -1.73 -10.12
N PHE A 205 -5.53 -1.17 -10.55
CA PHE A 205 -5.07 0.15 -10.14
C PHE A 205 -6.09 1.24 -10.50
N SER A 206 -6.55 1.28 -11.75
CA SER A 206 -7.52 2.27 -12.24
C SER A 206 -8.86 2.21 -11.49
N ARG A 207 -9.24 1.02 -10.99
CA ARG A 207 -10.45 0.84 -10.16
C ARG A 207 -10.25 1.34 -8.74
N LEU A 208 -9.10 1.06 -8.14
CA LEU A 208 -8.84 1.29 -6.70
C LEU A 208 -8.35 2.71 -6.40
N GLN A 209 -7.52 3.27 -7.27
CA GLN A 209 -6.84 4.55 -7.06
C GLN A 209 -7.81 5.72 -6.82
N PRO A 210 -8.92 5.89 -7.56
CA PRO A 210 -9.83 7.02 -7.35
C PRO A 210 -10.72 6.89 -6.12
N GLN A 211 -10.69 5.75 -5.41
CA GLN A 211 -11.52 5.52 -4.21
C GLN A 211 -10.86 6.12 -2.95
N PHE A 212 -10.65 7.43 -2.95
CA PHE A 212 -10.06 8.13 -1.82
C PHE A 212 -10.89 7.96 -0.54
N GLY A 213 -10.24 7.72 0.60
CA GLY A 213 -10.89 7.48 1.89
C GLY A 213 -11.52 6.09 2.05
N ALA A 214 -11.59 5.28 0.99
CA ALA A 214 -12.09 3.91 1.10
C ALA A 214 -11.14 3.00 1.90
N GLN A 215 -11.73 2.08 2.67
CA GLN A 215 -10.98 1.07 3.40
C GLN A 215 -10.73 -0.15 2.52
N PHE A 216 -9.50 -0.63 2.58
CA PHE A 216 -9.05 -1.84 1.89
C PHE A 216 -8.44 -2.84 2.86
N THR A 217 -8.39 -4.07 2.40
CA THR A 217 -7.59 -5.14 3.00
C THR A 217 -6.37 -5.37 2.13
N ILE A 218 -5.20 -5.44 2.73
CA ILE A 218 -3.96 -5.71 2.01
C ILE A 218 -3.33 -7.02 2.47
N GLY A 219 -2.68 -7.70 1.52
CA GLY A 219 -1.84 -8.87 1.76
C GLY A 219 -0.48 -8.72 1.08
N GLY A 220 0.34 -9.77 1.08
CA GLY A 220 1.62 -9.79 0.36
C GLY A 220 2.66 -8.83 0.93
N SER A 221 3.04 -7.81 0.18
CA SER A 221 4.15 -6.91 0.55
C SER A 221 3.74 -5.44 0.52
N ALA A 222 4.31 -4.67 1.45
CA ALA A 222 4.15 -3.23 1.54
C ALA A 222 5.52 -2.54 1.55
N TRP A 223 5.61 -1.37 0.91
CA TRP A 223 6.82 -0.57 0.84
C TRP A 223 6.73 0.63 1.77
N THR A 224 7.79 0.88 2.53
CA THR A 224 7.96 2.08 3.37
C THR A 224 9.30 2.73 3.08
N ALA A 225 9.43 3.98 3.48
CA ALA A 225 10.75 4.58 3.59
C ALA A 225 11.54 3.87 4.70
N GLY A 226 12.79 3.54 4.42
CA GLY A 226 13.72 2.99 5.42
C GLY A 226 14.09 4.03 6.47
N GLU A 227 14.60 3.57 7.60
CA GLU A 227 15.07 4.44 8.69
C GLU A 227 16.53 4.87 8.44
N GLY A 228 16.85 6.12 8.78
CA GLY A 228 18.20 6.65 8.79
C GLY A 228 18.58 7.60 7.65
N PRO A 229 19.82 8.14 7.65
CA PRO A 229 20.27 9.22 6.76
C PRO A 229 20.43 8.78 5.29
N ARG A 230 20.43 7.49 5.00
CA ARG A 230 20.36 6.90 3.65
C ARG A 230 19.06 6.11 3.55
N ALA A 231 17.95 6.81 3.42
CA ALA A 231 16.61 6.23 3.33
C ALA A 231 16.50 5.36 2.08
N ASN A 232 16.75 4.07 2.22
CA ASN A 232 16.44 3.07 1.22
C ASN A 232 14.97 2.65 1.36
N MET A 233 14.35 2.21 0.28
CA MET A 233 13.04 1.59 0.32
C MET A 233 13.10 0.28 1.10
N ALA A 234 12.21 0.12 2.08
CA ALA A 234 12.06 -1.14 2.82
C ALA A 234 10.80 -1.87 2.36
N CYS A 235 10.97 -3.12 1.94
CA CYS A 235 9.86 -4.01 1.61
C CYS A 235 9.52 -4.87 2.84
N HIS A 236 8.30 -4.72 3.33
CA HIS A 236 7.79 -5.49 4.46
C HIS A 236 6.83 -6.56 3.94
N ARG A 237 7.17 -7.82 4.16
CA ARG A 237 6.27 -8.94 3.85
C ARG A 237 5.26 -9.07 4.99
N LEU A 238 3.98 -9.00 4.64
CA LEU A 238 2.90 -9.27 5.58
C LEU A 238 2.80 -10.79 5.83
N PRO A 239 2.48 -11.23 7.06
CA PRO A 239 2.30 -12.65 7.36
C PRO A 239 1.23 -13.27 6.45
N GLU A 240 1.46 -14.50 6.01
CA GLU A 240 0.48 -15.25 5.21
C GLU A 240 -0.84 -15.40 5.97
N GLY A 241 -1.95 -15.08 5.31
CA GLY A 241 -3.27 -15.10 5.92
C GLY A 241 -3.60 -13.93 6.85
N ALA A 242 -2.63 -13.03 7.13
CA ALA A 242 -2.92 -11.80 7.85
C ALA A 242 -3.43 -10.74 6.85
N ALA A 243 -4.64 -10.28 7.11
CA ALA A 243 -5.23 -9.18 6.36
C ALA A 243 -5.07 -7.89 7.18
N ALA A 244 -4.23 -6.98 6.70
CA ALA A 244 -4.08 -5.67 7.33
C ALA A 244 -5.07 -4.67 6.73
N ARG A 245 -5.63 -3.80 7.58
CA ARG A 245 -6.59 -2.77 7.17
C ARG A 245 -5.86 -1.48 6.83
N CYS A 246 -6.18 -0.95 5.66
CA CYS A 246 -5.62 0.31 5.18
C CYS A 246 -6.71 1.22 4.62
N VAL A 247 -6.45 2.51 4.59
CA VAL A 247 -7.31 3.50 3.95
C VAL A 247 -6.57 4.11 2.76
N ASN A 248 -7.28 4.31 1.66
CA ASN A 248 -6.72 5.01 0.51
C ASN A 248 -6.46 6.48 0.87
N ASP A 249 -5.19 6.84 0.98
CA ASP A 249 -4.73 8.22 1.27
C ASP A 249 -4.03 8.83 0.03
N GLU A 250 -4.48 8.45 -1.14
CA GLU A 250 -3.95 8.88 -2.43
C GLU A 250 -4.33 10.35 -2.71
N GLU A 251 -3.38 11.26 -2.56
CA GLU A 251 -3.57 12.65 -2.98
C GLU A 251 -3.18 12.77 -4.46
N LEU A 252 -4.17 12.86 -5.35
CA LEU A 252 -3.96 12.98 -6.80
C LEU A 252 -2.99 14.11 -7.18
N LEU A 253 -2.97 15.19 -6.41
CA LEU A 253 -2.09 16.34 -6.63
C LEU A 253 -0.62 16.06 -6.27
N GLN A 254 -0.32 15.01 -5.52
CA GLN A 254 1.05 14.62 -5.13
C GLN A 254 1.67 13.56 -6.04
N ARG A 255 0.86 12.88 -6.87
CA ARG A 255 1.38 12.05 -7.94
C ARG A 255 1.90 12.93 -9.06
N ARG A 256 3.16 13.24 -9.00
CA ARG A 256 3.84 13.85 -10.14
C ARG A 256 4.14 12.76 -11.15
N PHE A 257 3.40 12.77 -12.25
CA PHE A 257 3.77 12.05 -13.46
C PHE A 257 4.88 12.85 -14.18
N ASP A 258 5.85 13.32 -13.41
CA ASP A 258 7.02 13.96 -13.98
C ASP A 258 7.73 12.87 -14.80
N LEU A 259 7.76 13.09 -16.09
CA LEU A 259 8.77 12.52 -16.98
C LEU A 259 10.11 13.02 -16.42
N ALA A 260 10.62 12.36 -15.41
CA ALA A 260 11.75 12.85 -14.61
C ALA A 260 13.10 12.66 -15.30
N ALA A 261 13.10 12.20 -16.52
CA ALA A 261 14.26 12.30 -17.38
C ALA A 261 13.95 13.37 -18.42
N ASP A 262 14.72 14.42 -18.43
CA ASP A 262 14.75 15.32 -19.58
C ASP A 262 14.90 14.45 -20.84
N PRO A 263 13.86 14.34 -21.69
CA PRO A 263 13.95 13.52 -22.89
C PRO A 263 15.10 13.97 -23.80
N HIS A 264 15.54 15.25 -23.72
CA HIS A 264 16.66 15.78 -24.43
C HIS A 264 17.99 15.17 -23.99
N TYR A 265 18.24 15.03 -22.70
CA TYR A 265 19.51 14.46 -22.22
C TYR A 265 19.79 13.05 -22.76
N TRP A 266 18.73 12.23 -22.89
CA TRP A 266 18.84 10.85 -23.37
C TRP A 266 18.84 10.76 -24.90
N ARG A 267 18.20 11.69 -25.63
CA ARG A 267 18.20 11.75 -27.08
C ARG A 267 19.55 12.18 -27.63
N GLU A 268 20.28 13.03 -26.92
CA GLU A 268 21.60 13.49 -27.36
C GLU A 268 22.71 12.45 -27.11
N SER A 269 22.51 11.46 -26.26
CA SER A 269 23.57 10.56 -25.76
C SER A 269 23.48 9.11 -26.22
N GLY A 270 22.50 8.72 -27.03
CA GLY A 270 22.34 7.33 -27.47
C GLY A 270 21.41 7.15 -28.67
N ILE A 271 21.32 5.92 -29.17
CA ILE A 271 20.37 5.55 -30.23
C ILE A 271 18.99 5.34 -29.55
N ALA A 272 18.01 6.17 -29.95
CA ALA A 272 16.64 6.01 -29.52
C ALA A 272 16.04 4.72 -30.11
N THR A 273 15.36 3.95 -29.27
CA THR A 273 14.71 2.70 -29.72
C THR A 273 13.44 2.91 -30.54
N GLY A 274 12.91 4.14 -30.55
CA GLY A 274 11.66 4.50 -31.23
C GLY A 274 10.40 4.26 -30.38
N PHE A 275 10.54 3.69 -29.17
CA PHE A 275 9.43 3.53 -28.23
C PHE A 275 9.36 4.72 -27.27
N ASP A 276 8.15 5.17 -26.96
CA ASP A 276 7.89 6.37 -26.14
C ASP A 276 6.92 6.14 -24.98
N ARG A 277 6.25 4.99 -24.95
CA ARG A 277 5.26 4.66 -23.92
C ARG A 277 5.90 4.23 -22.61
N ILE A 278 6.06 5.17 -21.67
CA ILE A 278 6.60 4.91 -20.34
C ILE A 278 5.59 4.15 -19.51
N PRO A 279 5.90 2.95 -18.99
CA PRO A 279 4.99 2.18 -18.17
C PRO A 279 4.85 2.78 -16.77
N GLN A 280 3.68 2.56 -16.18
CA GLN A 280 3.39 2.93 -14.80
C GLN A 280 3.35 1.67 -13.93
N HIS A 281 4.12 1.66 -12.85
CA HIS A 281 4.01 0.64 -11.83
C HIS A 281 2.80 0.94 -10.92
N CYS A 282 1.93 -0.04 -10.75
CA CYS A 282 0.60 0.15 -10.17
C CYS A 282 0.61 0.12 -8.64
N TYR A 283 1.38 0.99 -8.00
CA TYR A 283 1.43 1.13 -6.54
C TYR A 283 0.43 2.18 -6.05
N LEU A 284 -0.32 1.85 -5.00
CA LEU A 284 -1.26 2.71 -4.30
C LEU A 284 -0.63 3.27 -3.02
N HIS A 285 -0.91 4.53 -2.72
CA HIS A 285 -0.52 5.17 -1.48
C HIS A 285 -1.64 4.97 -0.45
N LEU A 286 -1.38 4.15 0.55
CA LEU A 286 -2.35 3.76 1.56
C LEU A 286 -1.84 4.12 2.96
N PHE A 287 -2.76 4.40 3.88
CA PHE A 287 -2.46 4.54 5.29
C PHE A 287 -2.79 3.24 6.04
N HIS A 288 -1.79 2.63 6.67
CA HIS A 288 -1.96 1.42 7.46
C HIS A 288 -2.51 1.76 8.84
N LEU A 289 -3.72 1.28 9.15
CA LEU A 289 -4.44 1.67 10.35
C LEU A 289 -3.77 1.22 11.66
N ASP A 290 -3.10 0.06 11.68
CA ASP A 290 -2.44 -0.44 12.89
C ASP A 290 -1.00 0.11 13.04
N TRP A 291 -0.29 0.39 11.92
CA TRP A 291 1.06 0.95 11.97
C TRP A 291 1.09 2.47 12.07
N HIS A 292 -0.05 3.13 11.86
CA HIS A 292 -0.21 4.59 11.86
C HIS A 292 0.77 5.32 10.94
N ARG A 293 1.02 4.75 9.77
CA ARG A 293 1.92 5.35 8.77
C ARG A 293 1.47 5.06 7.34
N ASN A 294 1.90 5.92 6.45
CA ASN A 294 1.67 5.74 5.03
C ASN A 294 2.61 4.65 4.48
N ILE A 295 2.07 3.85 3.58
CA ILE A 295 2.74 2.74 2.90
C ILE A 295 2.38 2.78 1.42
N TRP A 296 3.20 2.13 0.61
CA TRP A 296 2.90 1.88 -0.79
C TRP A 296 2.68 0.39 -1.00
N VAL A 297 1.57 0.05 -1.64
CA VAL A 297 1.17 -1.34 -1.89
C VAL A 297 0.79 -1.49 -3.35
N HIS A 298 1.28 -2.53 -4.00
CA HIS A 298 0.91 -2.81 -5.38
C HIS A 298 -0.57 -3.22 -5.48
N ALA A 299 -1.28 -2.74 -6.50
CA ALA A 299 -2.73 -2.92 -6.65
C ALA A 299 -3.19 -4.39 -6.61
N GLN A 300 -2.35 -5.34 -7.08
CA GLN A 300 -2.67 -6.77 -7.02
C GLN A 300 -2.75 -7.34 -5.59
N HIS A 301 -2.17 -6.67 -4.60
CA HIS A 301 -2.19 -7.06 -3.19
C HIS A 301 -3.29 -6.36 -2.39
N VAL A 302 -4.13 -5.57 -3.05
CA VAL A 302 -5.20 -4.78 -2.43
C VAL A 302 -6.56 -5.36 -2.78
N GLN A 303 -7.40 -5.55 -1.78
CA GLN A 303 -8.77 -6.05 -1.91
C GLN A 303 -9.74 -5.10 -1.23
N ASP A 304 -10.96 -5.01 -1.76
CA ASP A 304 -12.03 -4.24 -1.16
C ASP A 304 -12.34 -4.78 0.25
N TYR A 305 -12.45 -3.88 1.22
CA TYR A 305 -12.87 -4.26 2.56
C TYR A 305 -14.38 -4.54 2.58
N LYS A 306 -14.77 -5.61 3.22
CA LYS A 306 -16.18 -5.97 3.39
C LYS A 306 -16.61 -5.68 4.81
N TYR A 307 -17.35 -4.61 4.99
CA TYR A 307 -17.93 -4.25 6.28
C TYR A 307 -18.94 -5.29 6.76
N GLN A 308 -19.07 -5.45 8.08
CA GLN A 308 -19.90 -6.45 8.72
C GLN A 308 -20.98 -5.79 9.60
N PRO A 309 -22.04 -5.21 9.02
CA PRO A 309 -23.10 -4.53 9.79
C PRO A 309 -23.81 -5.45 10.77
N GLY A 310 -23.86 -6.77 10.52
CA GLY A 310 -24.41 -7.76 11.43
C GLY A 310 -23.70 -7.89 12.80
N LEU A 311 -22.52 -7.26 12.97
CA LEU A 311 -21.86 -7.19 14.28
C LEU A 311 -22.67 -6.40 15.30
N ARG A 312 -23.59 -5.52 14.88
CA ARG A 312 -24.52 -4.80 15.75
C ARG A 312 -25.32 -5.75 16.65
N GLU A 313 -25.78 -6.88 16.13
CA GLU A 313 -26.58 -7.87 16.87
C GLU A 313 -25.78 -8.56 18.00
N ARG A 314 -24.45 -8.61 17.83
CA ARG A 314 -23.53 -9.19 18.81
C ARG A 314 -23.11 -8.20 19.90
N LEU A 315 -23.40 -6.93 19.72
CA LEU A 315 -23.09 -5.89 20.68
C LEU A 315 -24.17 -5.88 21.77
N VAL A 316 -23.78 -6.25 23.00
CA VAL A 316 -24.66 -6.23 24.15
C VAL A 316 -24.56 -4.86 24.83
N LEU A 317 -25.57 -4.03 24.63
CA LEU A 317 -25.74 -2.71 25.24
C LEU A 317 -27.20 -2.54 25.67
N PRO A 318 -27.47 -1.71 26.71
CA PRO A 318 -28.83 -1.27 27.02
C PRO A 318 -29.51 -0.66 25.77
N GLN A 319 -30.81 -0.97 25.61
CA GLN A 319 -31.55 -0.55 24.40
C GLN A 319 -31.48 0.97 24.17
N ALA A 320 -31.66 1.77 25.24
CA ALA A 320 -31.59 3.22 25.15
C ALA A 320 -30.22 3.75 24.61
N HIS A 321 -29.12 3.13 25.01
CA HIS A 321 -27.79 3.49 24.48
C HIS A 321 -27.66 3.11 23.01
N ARG A 322 -28.17 1.95 22.62
CA ARG A 322 -28.18 1.48 21.24
C ARG A 322 -28.98 2.41 20.34
N ASP A 323 -30.21 2.74 20.74
CA ASP A 323 -31.08 3.64 19.98
C ASP A 323 -30.46 5.02 19.82
N LEU A 324 -29.85 5.56 20.88
CA LEU A 324 -29.16 6.85 20.82
C LEU A 324 -28.00 6.82 19.83
N ILE A 325 -27.13 5.80 19.89
CA ILE A 325 -25.98 5.71 18.99
C ILE A 325 -26.46 5.50 17.55
N ASP A 326 -27.49 4.69 17.34
CA ASP A 326 -28.10 4.48 16.02
C ASP A 326 -28.57 5.81 15.41
N ILE A 327 -29.29 6.63 16.19
CA ILE A 327 -29.75 7.95 15.73
C ILE A 327 -28.55 8.86 15.39
N LEU A 328 -27.55 8.92 16.27
CA LEU A 328 -26.39 9.81 16.07
C LEU A 328 -25.45 9.36 14.93
N THR A 329 -25.52 8.10 14.53
CA THR A 329 -24.67 7.56 13.45
C THR A 329 -25.41 7.43 12.12
N ALA A 330 -26.76 7.42 12.12
CA ALA A 330 -27.58 7.21 10.93
C ALA A 330 -27.66 8.43 10.00
N ASP A 331 -27.71 9.66 10.55
CA ASP A 331 -28.02 10.85 9.78
C ASP A 331 -26.98 11.96 9.91
N ARG A 332 -26.27 12.24 8.81
CA ARG A 332 -25.48 13.47 8.66
C ARG A 332 -26.33 14.68 8.28
N CYS A 333 -27.56 14.47 7.81
CA CYS A 333 -28.45 15.53 7.32
C CYS A 333 -29.02 16.41 8.43
N PHE A 334 -28.92 16.02 9.69
CA PHE A 334 -29.37 16.82 10.84
C PHE A 334 -28.26 17.62 11.53
N LEU A 335 -27.12 17.82 10.88
CA LEU A 335 -26.18 18.84 11.33
C LEU A 335 -26.87 20.20 11.15
N VAL A 336 -27.59 20.65 12.18
CA VAL A 336 -28.05 22.02 12.25
C VAL A 336 -26.82 22.90 12.17
N GLU A 337 -26.69 23.67 11.07
CA GLU A 337 -25.63 24.66 10.98
C GLU A 337 -25.78 25.61 12.17
N ASP A 338 -24.70 25.82 12.89
CA ASP A 338 -24.64 26.80 13.97
C ASP A 338 -24.95 28.20 13.40
N VAL A 339 -25.38 29.11 14.26
CA VAL A 339 -25.69 30.52 13.89
C VAL A 339 -24.53 31.16 13.11
N VAL A 340 -23.32 30.69 13.32
CA VAL A 340 -22.12 31.11 12.56
C VAL A 340 -21.71 30.00 11.57
N PRO A 341 -21.77 30.24 10.25
CA PRO A 341 -21.31 29.28 9.26
C PRO A 341 -19.86 28.88 9.52
N GLY A 342 -19.63 27.58 9.58
CA GLY A 342 -18.27 27.04 9.81
C GLY A 342 -17.99 26.56 11.23
N LYS A 343 -18.85 26.86 12.22
CA LYS A 343 -18.77 26.36 13.58
C LYS A 343 -19.62 25.10 13.84
N SER A 344 -20.23 24.52 12.84
CA SER A 344 -21.02 23.30 13.03
C SER A 344 -20.09 22.16 13.48
N GLY A 345 -20.19 21.81 14.76
CA GLY A 345 -19.43 20.72 15.35
C GLY A 345 -19.80 19.38 14.74
N GLY A 346 -18.83 18.47 14.60
CA GLY A 346 -19.11 17.09 14.30
C GLY A 346 -19.86 16.40 15.44
N THR A 347 -20.26 15.16 15.20
CA THR A 347 -20.89 14.31 16.23
C THR A 347 -19.84 13.74 17.16
N THR A 348 -19.71 14.29 18.35
CA THR A 348 -18.78 13.82 19.38
C THR A 348 -19.53 13.04 20.47
N ILE A 349 -19.17 11.79 20.67
CA ILE A 349 -19.77 10.86 21.64
C ILE A 349 -18.69 10.48 22.67
N LEU A 350 -18.96 10.75 23.94
CA LEU A 350 -18.10 10.35 25.04
C LEU A 350 -18.60 9.07 25.70
N CYS A 351 -17.80 8.02 25.67
CA CYS A 351 -18.05 6.74 26.34
C CYS A 351 -17.23 6.65 27.62
N LYS A 352 -17.87 6.77 28.79
CA LYS A 352 -17.22 6.68 30.10
C LYS A 352 -17.64 5.43 30.86
N GLY A 353 -16.81 4.94 31.77
CA GLY A 353 -17.12 3.78 32.62
C GLY A 353 -15.90 2.94 32.94
N ALA A 354 -16.05 1.91 33.76
CA ALA A 354 -14.97 1.02 34.16
C ALA A 354 -14.33 0.28 32.98
N PRO A 355 -13.09 -0.21 33.11
CA PRO A 355 -12.44 -1.01 32.07
C PRO A 355 -13.23 -2.27 31.73
N GLY A 356 -13.20 -2.69 30.45
CA GLY A 356 -13.79 -3.96 30.01
C GLY A 356 -15.29 -3.95 29.73
N LEU A 357 -15.99 -2.81 29.88
CA LEU A 357 -17.43 -2.68 29.66
C LEU A 357 -17.85 -2.49 28.19
N GLY A 358 -16.91 -2.49 27.23
CA GLY A 358 -17.25 -2.45 25.80
C GLY A 358 -17.18 -1.08 25.15
N LYS A 359 -16.67 -0.04 25.79
CA LYS A 359 -16.56 1.34 25.23
C LYS A 359 -15.90 1.39 23.87
N THR A 360 -14.68 0.87 23.76
CA THR A 360 -13.92 0.79 22.51
C THR A 360 -14.61 -0.10 21.48
N LEU A 361 -15.14 -1.26 21.91
CA LEU A 361 -15.87 -2.19 21.05
C LEU A 361 -17.09 -1.54 20.38
N THR A 362 -17.75 -0.62 21.07
CA THR A 362 -18.90 0.10 20.50
C THR A 362 -18.48 0.91 19.28
N ALA A 363 -17.41 1.71 19.37
CA ALA A 363 -16.91 2.46 18.22
C ALA A 363 -16.47 1.54 17.07
N GLU A 364 -15.84 0.40 17.39
CA GLU A 364 -15.44 -0.60 16.39
C GLU A 364 -16.65 -1.18 15.65
N VAL A 365 -17.69 -1.58 16.38
CA VAL A 365 -18.92 -2.14 15.79
C VAL A 365 -19.67 -1.09 14.99
N TYR A 366 -19.77 0.16 15.48
CA TYR A 366 -20.49 1.20 14.76
C TYR A 366 -19.77 1.65 13.49
N ALA A 367 -18.44 1.62 13.43
CA ALA A 367 -17.70 1.81 12.18
C ALA A 367 -18.09 0.77 11.13
N GLU A 368 -18.25 -0.49 11.54
CA GLU A 368 -18.72 -1.57 10.65
C GLU A 368 -20.19 -1.38 10.21
N VAL A 369 -21.05 -0.91 11.11
CA VAL A 369 -22.47 -0.65 10.84
C VAL A 369 -22.66 0.48 9.84
N VAL A 370 -21.92 1.59 10.02
CA VAL A 370 -22.02 2.76 9.12
C VAL A 370 -21.20 2.60 7.85
N GLY A 371 -20.43 1.52 7.72
CA GLY A 371 -19.64 1.24 6.53
C GLY A 371 -18.48 2.22 6.32
N LYS A 372 -17.82 2.66 7.40
CA LYS A 372 -16.72 3.64 7.36
C LYS A 372 -15.46 3.10 8.01
N PRO A 373 -14.28 3.52 7.55
CA PRO A 373 -13.03 3.18 8.22
C PRO A 373 -13.05 3.60 9.70
N LEU A 374 -12.48 2.79 10.56
CA LEU A 374 -12.21 3.18 11.94
C LEU A 374 -10.77 3.65 12.09
N TYR A 375 -10.57 4.93 12.33
CA TYR A 375 -9.27 5.48 12.67
C TYR A 375 -9.14 5.57 14.18
N ARG A 376 -8.48 4.55 14.77
CA ARG A 376 -8.24 4.48 16.21
C ARG A 376 -6.92 5.17 16.55
N VAL A 377 -6.96 6.07 17.52
CA VAL A 377 -5.81 6.82 18.02
C VAL A 377 -5.76 6.64 19.53
N HIS A 378 -4.60 6.26 20.04
CA HIS A 378 -4.36 6.19 21.48
C HIS A 378 -3.81 7.51 22.01
N SER A 379 -4.11 7.83 23.25
CA SER A 379 -3.65 9.05 23.90
C SER A 379 -2.14 9.29 23.78
N GLY A 380 -1.31 8.27 23.92
CA GLY A 380 0.14 8.38 23.78
C GLY A 380 0.65 8.90 22.43
N GLN A 381 -0.17 8.87 21.38
CA GLN A 381 0.19 9.35 20.02
C GLN A 381 0.02 10.87 19.86
N LEU A 382 -0.70 11.53 20.76
CA LEU A 382 -0.92 12.97 20.70
C LEU A 382 0.25 13.77 21.28
N GLY A 383 1.05 13.17 22.15
CA GLY A 383 2.18 13.84 22.81
C GLY A 383 1.85 14.31 24.21
N VAL A 384 2.84 14.95 24.86
CA VAL A 384 2.78 15.34 26.28
C VAL A 384 2.93 16.85 26.51
N THR A 385 3.05 17.64 25.46
CA THR A 385 3.11 19.11 25.52
C THR A 385 1.98 19.73 24.72
N ALA A 386 1.50 20.91 25.09
CA ALA A 386 0.41 21.59 24.40
C ALA A 386 0.65 21.71 22.89
N ASN A 387 1.84 22.14 22.49
CA ASN A 387 2.22 22.28 21.07
C ASN A 387 2.23 20.93 20.33
N SER A 388 2.72 19.85 20.96
CA SER A 388 2.71 18.53 20.33
C SER A 388 1.30 17.97 20.18
N VAL A 389 0.44 18.21 21.17
CA VAL A 389 -0.98 17.82 21.15
C VAL A 389 -1.72 18.55 20.03
N GLU A 390 -1.56 19.88 19.94
CA GLU A 390 -2.16 20.69 18.88
C GLU A 390 -1.76 20.16 17.48
N ALA A 391 -0.45 20.04 17.25
CA ALA A 391 0.07 19.60 15.94
C ALA A 391 -0.39 18.19 15.56
N SER A 392 -0.34 17.25 16.51
CA SER A 392 -0.74 15.85 16.27
C SER A 392 -2.24 15.73 16.10
N LEU A 393 -3.03 16.35 16.97
CA LEU A 393 -4.49 16.30 16.92
C LEU A 393 -5.01 16.96 15.65
N THR A 394 -4.48 18.11 15.25
CA THR A 394 -4.84 18.78 14.00
C THR A 394 -4.63 17.88 12.79
N LYS A 395 -3.47 17.20 12.69
CA LYS A 395 -3.20 16.25 11.60
C LYS A 395 -4.19 15.07 11.61
N ILE A 396 -4.50 14.54 12.80
CA ILE A 396 -5.42 13.41 12.96
C ILE A 396 -6.83 13.81 12.54
N LEU A 397 -7.33 14.96 13.02
CA LEU A 397 -8.66 15.45 12.70
C LEU A 397 -8.83 15.80 11.22
N GLN A 398 -7.82 16.45 10.62
CA GLN A 398 -7.79 16.72 9.18
C GLN A 398 -7.84 15.44 8.36
N ARG A 399 -7.05 14.44 8.75
CA ARG A 399 -7.05 13.12 8.11
C ARG A 399 -8.40 12.43 8.25
N ALA A 400 -8.95 12.39 9.47
CA ALA A 400 -10.25 11.80 9.72
C ALA A 400 -11.38 12.48 8.92
N ALA A 401 -11.35 13.79 8.80
CA ALA A 401 -12.30 14.56 8.01
C ALA A 401 -12.16 14.27 6.50
N ARG A 402 -10.92 14.21 5.99
CA ARG A 402 -10.66 13.87 4.58
C ARG A 402 -11.16 12.48 4.21
N TRP A 403 -10.92 11.49 5.06
CA TRP A 403 -11.35 10.11 4.81
C TRP A 403 -12.82 9.87 5.09
N ASP A 404 -13.49 10.84 5.70
CA ASP A 404 -14.88 10.65 6.14
C ASP A 404 -15.04 9.41 7.03
N CYS A 405 -14.10 9.18 7.94
CA CYS A 405 -14.03 8.00 8.79
C CYS A 405 -14.64 8.21 10.17
N VAL A 406 -14.86 7.12 10.90
CA VAL A 406 -15.12 7.14 12.34
C VAL A 406 -13.78 7.30 13.06
N LEU A 407 -13.61 8.40 13.79
CA LEU A 407 -12.44 8.62 14.63
C LEU A 407 -12.70 8.10 16.05
N LEU A 408 -11.77 7.32 16.59
CA LEU A 408 -11.79 6.86 17.97
C LEU A 408 -10.56 7.37 18.70
N LEU A 409 -10.77 8.25 19.68
CA LEU A 409 -9.74 8.61 20.67
C LEU A 409 -9.88 7.71 21.87
N ASP A 410 -9.04 6.68 21.92
CA ASP A 410 -9.10 5.66 22.96
C ASP A 410 -8.25 6.04 24.16
N GLU A 411 -8.80 5.85 25.36
CA GLU A 411 -8.16 6.23 26.63
C GLU A 411 -7.78 7.73 26.69
N ALA A 412 -8.74 8.60 26.36
CA ALA A 412 -8.53 10.05 26.32
C ALA A 412 -8.34 10.70 27.72
N ASP A 413 -8.11 9.92 28.76
CA ASP A 413 -8.11 10.28 30.17
C ASP A 413 -7.28 11.53 30.50
N VAL A 414 -6.13 11.70 29.84
CA VAL A 414 -5.22 12.83 30.07
C VAL A 414 -5.78 14.13 29.51
N TYR A 415 -6.49 14.08 28.38
CA TYR A 415 -6.94 15.27 27.64
C TYR A 415 -8.31 15.77 28.09
N ILE A 416 -9.08 14.94 28.82
CA ILE A 416 -10.45 15.26 29.25
C ILE A 416 -10.56 15.46 30.75
N ARG A 417 -9.48 15.23 31.52
CA ARG A 417 -9.46 15.41 32.98
C ARG A 417 -9.74 16.88 33.32
N ARG A 418 -10.47 17.09 34.41
CA ARG A 418 -10.75 18.42 34.95
C ARG A 418 -9.46 19.21 35.17
N ARG A 419 -9.49 20.48 34.80
CA ARG A 419 -8.39 21.42 35.03
C ARG A 419 -8.17 21.62 36.52
N ASP A 420 -6.90 21.72 36.93
CA ASP A 420 -6.47 21.86 38.29
C ASP A 420 -5.35 22.94 38.39
N ASN A 421 -4.49 22.86 39.40
CA ASN A 421 -3.38 23.79 39.58
C ASN A 421 -2.17 23.54 38.65
N ASP A 422 -2.19 22.49 37.84
CA ASP A 422 -1.14 22.18 36.88
C ASP A 422 -1.35 22.96 35.56
N LEU A 423 -0.53 24.00 35.41
CA LEU A 423 -0.59 24.89 34.24
C LEU A 423 -0.30 24.14 32.92
N GLN A 424 0.59 23.14 32.94
CA GLN A 424 0.92 22.37 31.73
C GLN A 424 -0.27 21.52 31.34
N HIS A 425 -0.91 20.82 32.25
CA HIS A 425 -2.12 20.07 32.02
C HIS A 425 -3.24 20.97 31.50
N ASN A 426 -3.47 22.12 32.13
CA ASN A 426 -4.51 23.05 31.71
C ASN A 426 -4.30 23.55 30.26
N ALA A 427 -3.04 23.80 29.85
CA ALA A 427 -2.71 24.17 28.48
C ALA A 427 -3.01 23.05 27.50
N ILE A 428 -2.73 21.79 27.86
CA ILE A 428 -3.06 20.61 27.03
C ILE A 428 -4.57 20.51 26.82
N VAL A 429 -5.36 20.60 27.90
CA VAL A 429 -6.83 20.53 27.84
C VAL A 429 -7.41 21.69 27.01
N ALA A 430 -6.86 22.91 27.16
CA ALA A 430 -7.30 24.06 26.40
C ALA A 430 -7.07 23.88 24.89
N GLU A 431 -5.88 23.41 24.48
CA GLU A 431 -5.58 23.13 23.07
C GLU A 431 -6.43 21.99 22.51
N PHE A 432 -6.67 20.96 23.29
CA PHE A 432 -7.55 19.87 22.91
C PHE A 432 -8.98 20.38 22.65
N LEU A 433 -9.53 21.18 23.54
CA LEU A 433 -10.84 21.79 23.40
C LEU A 433 -10.94 22.70 22.18
N ARG A 434 -9.92 23.54 21.95
CA ARG A 434 -9.87 24.45 20.81
C ARG A 434 -9.88 23.69 19.48
N THR A 435 -9.07 22.65 19.41
CA THR A 435 -8.93 21.86 18.18
C THR A 435 -10.20 21.04 17.87
N LEU A 436 -10.88 20.51 18.89
CA LEU A 436 -12.13 19.76 18.72
C LEU A 436 -13.28 20.63 18.20
N GLU A 437 -13.31 21.93 18.50
CA GLU A 437 -14.39 22.85 18.10
C GLU A 437 -14.57 22.92 16.57
N TYR A 438 -13.52 22.65 15.81
CA TYR A 438 -13.52 22.72 14.35
C TYR A 438 -13.64 21.34 13.66
N PHE A 439 -13.75 20.27 14.42
CA PHE A 439 -13.85 18.93 13.82
C PHE A 439 -15.27 18.67 13.27
N ARG A 440 -15.35 18.23 12.02
CA ARG A 440 -16.59 17.94 11.30
C ARG A 440 -16.67 16.46 10.93
N GLY A 441 -16.78 15.61 11.91
CA GLY A 441 -16.83 14.17 11.68
C GLY A 441 -17.51 13.44 12.83
N LEU A 442 -17.51 12.11 12.76
CA LEU A 442 -17.98 11.25 13.84
C LEU A 442 -16.79 10.88 14.73
N LEU A 443 -16.83 11.33 15.99
CA LEU A 443 -15.79 11.11 16.98
C LEU A 443 -16.34 10.34 18.17
N PHE A 444 -15.73 9.21 18.47
CA PHE A 444 -15.88 8.52 19.76
C PHE A 444 -14.66 8.82 20.65
N MET A 445 -14.91 9.20 21.87
CA MET A 445 -13.90 9.28 22.92
C MET A 445 -14.18 8.26 23.99
N THR A 446 -13.17 7.54 24.46
CA THR A 446 -13.35 6.61 25.60
C THR A 446 -12.52 7.06 26.80
N THR A 447 -13.07 6.84 27.99
CA THR A 447 -12.39 7.12 29.25
C THR A 447 -12.75 6.11 30.32
N ASN A 448 -11.80 5.83 31.20
CA ASN A 448 -12.02 5.06 32.42
C ASN A 448 -12.36 5.94 33.61
N ARG A 449 -12.32 7.27 33.46
CA ARG A 449 -12.67 8.24 34.49
C ARG A 449 -14.16 8.52 34.47
N VAL A 450 -14.84 8.33 35.60
CA VAL A 450 -16.30 8.50 35.69
C VAL A 450 -16.68 9.89 36.20
N GLY A 451 -15.93 10.45 37.14
CA GLY A 451 -16.31 11.65 37.86
C GLY A 451 -15.39 12.87 37.70
N ASP A 452 -14.26 12.73 37.01
CA ASP A 452 -13.22 13.77 36.91
C ASP A 452 -13.04 14.25 35.46
N ILE A 453 -14.14 14.66 34.83
CA ILE A 453 -14.15 15.12 33.45
C ILE A 453 -14.40 16.64 33.44
N ASP A 454 -13.64 17.37 32.62
CA ASP A 454 -13.80 18.83 32.46
C ASP A 454 -15.18 19.15 31.84
N GLU A 455 -15.88 20.12 32.44
CA GLU A 455 -17.24 20.50 32.00
C GLU A 455 -17.25 21.03 30.57
N ALA A 456 -16.16 21.69 30.12
CA ALA A 456 -16.06 22.16 28.75
C ALA A 456 -15.94 21.02 27.73
N ILE A 457 -15.43 19.84 28.13
CA ILE A 457 -15.47 18.63 27.30
C ILE A 457 -16.91 18.12 27.17
N LEU A 458 -17.61 18.02 28.31
CA LEU A 458 -18.99 17.56 28.33
C LEU A 458 -19.90 18.43 27.47
N SER A 459 -19.71 19.75 27.50
CA SER A 459 -20.50 20.69 26.68
C SER A 459 -20.26 20.57 25.17
N ARG A 460 -19.15 19.98 24.74
CA ARG A 460 -18.82 19.72 23.32
C ARG A 460 -19.26 18.36 22.83
N CYS A 461 -19.67 17.49 23.75
CA CYS A 461 -20.21 16.17 23.41
C CYS A 461 -21.70 16.26 23.15
N ILE A 462 -22.14 15.75 21.99
CA ILE A 462 -23.57 15.65 21.69
C ILE A 462 -24.24 14.58 22.58
N ALA A 463 -23.46 13.58 23.01
CA ALA A 463 -23.91 12.53 23.92
C ALA A 463 -22.78 12.05 24.85
N VAL A 464 -23.16 11.75 26.06
CA VAL A 464 -22.31 11.11 27.08
C VAL A 464 -22.96 9.80 27.48
N ILE A 465 -22.27 8.69 27.17
CA ILE A 465 -22.77 7.34 27.46
C ILE A 465 -22.00 6.78 28.65
N ASP A 466 -22.74 6.49 29.72
CA ASP A 466 -22.18 5.91 30.96
C ASP A 466 -22.33 4.41 30.93
N TYR A 467 -21.21 3.70 30.77
CA TYR A 467 -21.17 2.24 30.72
C TYR A 467 -21.16 1.66 32.15
N GLN A 468 -22.21 0.95 32.48
CA GLN A 468 -22.34 0.25 33.72
C GLN A 468 -22.05 -1.25 33.54
N PRO A 469 -21.70 -1.99 34.62
CA PRO A 469 -21.65 -3.45 34.58
C PRO A 469 -22.98 -4.03 34.06
N PRO A 470 -22.94 -5.14 33.29
CA PRO A 470 -24.12 -5.70 32.69
C PRO A 470 -25.13 -6.18 33.76
N GLY A 471 -26.39 -5.85 33.56
CA GLY A 471 -27.50 -6.43 34.36
C GLY A 471 -27.67 -7.93 34.07
N PRO A 472 -28.51 -8.64 34.83
CA PRO A 472 -28.65 -10.11 34.71
C PRO A 472 -28.97 -10.58 33.27
N ASP A 473 -29.88 -9.90 32.60
CA ASP A 473 -30.27 -10.25 31.21
C ASP A 473 -29.16 -10.02 30.21
N ASP A 474 -28.47 -8.88 30.32
CA ASP A 474 -27.32 -8.58 29.48
C ASP A 474 -26.12 -9.49 29.78
N ALA A 475 -25.88 -9.83 31.04
CA ALA A 475 -24.86 -10.80 31.43
C ALA A 475 -25.19 -12.19 30.83
N ARG A 476 -26.44 -12.65 30.88
CA ARG A 476 -26.88 -13.88 30.22
C ARG A 476 -26.58 -13.87 28.72
N ARG A 477 -26.93 -12.76 28.03
CA ARG A 477 -26.65 -12.58 26.60
C ARG A 477 -25.15 -12.60 26.34
N LEU A 478 -24.31 -11.95 27.16
CA LEU A 478 -22.85 -11.96 27.04
C LEU A 478 -22.27 -13.37 27.18
N TRP A 479 -22.68 -14.13 28.23
CA TRP A 479 -22.25 -15.51 28.43
C TRP A 479 -22.60 -16.39 27.22
N SER A 480 -23.84 -16.30 26.72
CA SER A 480 -24.33 -17.05 25.56
C SER A 480 -23.56 -16.67 24.29
N THR A 481 -23.45 -15.37 23.98
CA THR A 481 -22.77 -14.87 22.75
C THR A 481 -21.30 -15.22 22.76
N LEU A 482 -20.60 -15.00 23.88
CA LEU A 482 -19.15 -15.24 23.97
C LEU A 482 -18.83 -16.74 23.99
N SER A 483 -19.67 -17.58 24.59
CA SER A 483 -19.50 -19.04 24.56
C SER A 483 -19.66 -19.57 23.13
N ALA A 484 -20.67 -19.11 22.40
CA ALA A 484 -20.87 -19.46 20.99
C ALA A 484 -19.68 -19.01 20.10
N GLN A 485 -19.17 -17.79 20.29
CA GLN A 485 -18.00 -17.29 19.56
C GLN A 485 -16.72 -18.10 19.80
N LEU A 486 -16.57 -18.64 21.02
CA LEU A 486 -15.41 -19.47 21.38
C LEU A 486 -15.60 -20.96 21.03
N GLY A 487 -16.73 -21.32 20.43
CA GLY A 487 -17.08 -22.71 20.12
C GLY A 487 -17.27 -23.57 21.35
N VAL A 488 -17.73 -22.97 22.46
CA VAL A 488 -17.94 -23.61 23.76
C VAL A 488 -19.43 -23.76 23.99
N ALA A 489 -19.92 -24.99 24.07
CA ALA A 489 -21.31 -25.25 24.40
C ALA A 489 -21.51 -25.18 25.93
N LEU A 490 -22.23 -24.17 26.42
CA LEU A 490 -22.65 -24.05 27.81
C LEU A 490 -24.14 -24.32 27.91
N PRO A 491 -24.56 -25.28 28.79
CA PRO A 491 -25.99 -25.49 29.10
C PRO A 491 -26.60 -24.23 29.73
N GLY A 492 -27.87 -23.94 29.41
CA GLY A 492 -28.58 -22.77 29.95
C GLY A 492 -28.54 -22.68 31.47
N ALA A 493 -28.72 -23.80 32.17
CA ALA A 493 -28.64 -23.86 33.64
C ALA A 493 -27.25 -23.47 34.18
N VAL A 494 -26.18 -23.77 33.46
CA VAL A 494 -24.82 -23.32 33.83
C VAL A 494 -24.70 -21.82 33.64
N ILE A 495 -25.19 -21.28 32.51
CA ILE A 495 -25.20 -19.83 32.24
C ILE A 495 -25.96 -19.09 33.33
N ASP A 496 -27.14 -19.59 33.72
CA ASP A 496 -27.96 -18.98 34.76
C ASP A 496 -27.23 -18.89 36.09
N ARG A 497 -26.52 -19.94 36.45
CA ARG A 497 -25.70 -19.95 37.67
C ARG A 497 -24.50 -18.99 37.55
N LEU A 498 -23.80 -18.96 36.41
CA LEU A 498 -22.69 -18.07 36.20
C LEU A 498 -23.08 -16.58 36.24
N VAL A 499 -24.29 -16.22 35.80
CA VAL A 499 -24.84 -14.86 35.92
C VAL A 499 -24.99 -14.45 37.39
N VAL A 500 -25.42 -15.36 38.26
CA VAL A 500 -25.55 -15.10 39.70
C VAL A 500 -24.17 -15.09 40.37
N ASP A 501 -23.35 -16.10 40.10
CA ASP A 501 -22.04 -16.27 40.74
C ASP A 501 -21.06 -15.15 40.40
N TYR A 502 -21.17 -14.57 39.20
CA TYR A 502 -20.31 -13.50 38.71
C TYR A 502 -21.09 -12.22 38.38
N ALA A 503 -22.05 -11.87 39.22
CA ALA A 503 -22.81 -10.63 39.09
C ALA A 503 -21.87 -9.41 39.09
N GLY A 504 -22.02 -8.52 38.12
CA GLY A 504 -21.17 -7.34 37.95
C GLY A 504 -19.84 -7.57 37.20
N ALA A 505 -19.56 -8.80 36.78
CA ALA A 505 -18.39 -9.07 35.94
C ALA A 505 -18.48 -8.33 34.58
N SER A 506 -17.39 -7.67 34.17
CA SER A 506 -17.35 -6.99 32.87
C SER A 506 -17.34 -7.99 31.70
N GLY A 507 -17.72 -7.54 30.52
CA GLY A 507 -17.64 -8.37 29.30
C GLY A 507 -16.21 -8.91 29.03
N ARG A 508 -15.17 -8.16 29.40
CA ARG A 508 -13.78 -8.62 29.35
C ARG A 508 -13.52 -9.75 30.34
N ASP A 509 -14.01 -9.61 31.55
CA ASP A 509 -13.83 -10.65 32.58
C ASP A 509 -14.51 -11.94 32.19
N ILE A 510 -15.75 -11.88 31.72
CA ILE A 510 -16.51 -13.03 31.20
C ILE A 510 -15.72 -13.71 30.05
N LYS A 511 -15.25 -12.95 29.06
CA LYS A 511 -14.51 -13.47 27.92
C LYS A 511 -13.21 -14.18 28.32
N GLU A 512 -12.42 -13.55 29.18
CA GLU A 512 -11.14 -14.12 29.60
C GLU A 512 -11.34 -15.31 30.56
N LEU A 513 -12.37 -15.28 31.42
CA LEU A 513 -12.71 -16.40 32.26
C LEU A 513 -13.17 -17.61 31.43
N LEU A 514 -14.01 -17.39 30.41
CA LEU A 514 -14.41 -18.43 29.45
C LEU A 514 -13.20 -19.06 28.76
N LYS A 515 -12.29 -18.24 28.24
CA LYS A 515 -11.07 -18.72 27.58
C LYS A 515 -10.19 -19.55 28.51
N LEU A 516 -9.96 -19.04 29.72
CA LEU A 516 -9.12 -19.71 30.70
C LEU A 516 -9.74 -21.06 31.11
N THR A 517 -11.04 -21.08 31.47
CA THR A 517 -11.73 -22.28 31.88
C THR A 517 -11.81 -23.31 30.76
N SER A 518 -12.09 -22.87 29.52
CA SER A 518 -12.11 -23.77 28.35
C SER A 518 -10.75 -24.44 28.13
N LYS A 519 -9.64 -23.67 28.22
CA LYS A 519 -8.28 -24.20 28.09
C LYS A 519 -7.94 -25.17 29.24
N TYR A 520 -8.32 -24.80 30.46
CA TYR A 520 -8.13 -25.65 31.66
C TYR A 520 -8.84 -26.99 31.51
N CYS A 521 -10.15 -26.95 31.22
CA CYS A 521 -10.98 -28.15 31.08
C CYS A 521 -10.49 -29.06 29.95
N ARG A 522 -10.15 -28.47 28.80
CA ARG A 522 -9.59 -29.21 27.65
C ARG A 522 -8.25 -29.88 27.98
N ARG A 523 -7.39 -29.25 28.80
CA ARG A 523 -6.08 -29.80 29.18
C ARG A 523 -6.20 -30.88 30.27
N LYS A 524 -7.16 -30.75 31.19
CA LYS A 524 -7.36 -31.66 32.31
C LYS A 524 -8.38 -32.76 32.01
N ASP A 525 -8.99 -32.72 30.81
CA ASP A 525 -10.05 -33.65 30.40
C ASP A 525 -11.22 -33.70 31.40
N VAL A 526 -11.62 -32.50 31.86
CA VAL A 526 -12.75 -32.34 32.79
C VAL A 526 -13.87 -31.52 32.11
N PRO A 527 -15.14 -31.78 32.48
CA PRO A 527 -16.26 -31.05 31.91
C PRO A 527 -16.28 -29.58 32.35
N LEU A 528 -16.85 -28.73 31.49
CA LEU A 528 -17.16 -27.35 31.82
C LEU A 528 -18.31 -27.30 32.81
N SER A 529 -18.01 -26.92 34.05
CA SER A 529 -18.95 -26.83 35.16
C SER A 529 -18.74 -25.55 35.95
N THR A 530 -19.71 -25.16 36.75
CA THR A 530 -19.59 -24.02 37.68
C THR A 530 -18.37 -24.13 38.59
N GLN A 531 -18.03 -25.36 39.02
CA GLN A 531 -16.84 -25.63 39.81
C GLN A 531 -15.54 -25.33 39.05
N SER A 532 -15.46 -25.72 37.76
CA SER A 532 -14.29 -25.41 36.91
C SER A 532 -14.13 -23.89 36.71
N PHE A 533 -15.24 -23.16 36.59
CA PHE A 533 -15.24 -21.70 36.55
C PHE A 533 -14.75 -21.08 37.85
N ALA A 534 -15.23 -21.58 38.99
CA ALA A 534 -14.80 -21.10 40.30
C ALA A 534 -13.30 -21.29 40.55
N GLN A 535 -12.74 -22.45 40.17
CA GLN A 535 -11.30 -22.71 40.24
C GLN A 535 -10.49 -21.74 39.38
N CYS A 536 -10.97 -21.41 38.18
CA CYS A 536 -10.27 -20.50 37.25
C CYS A 536 -10.45 -19.03 37.64
N ALA A 537 -11.57 -18.65 38.26
CA ALA A 537 -11.86 -17.28 38.68
C ALA A 537 -10.84 -16.73 39.68
N VAL A 538 -10.31 -17.59 40.57
CA VAL A 538 -9.26 -17.22 41.52
C VAL A 538 -8.02 -16.64 40.82
N PHE A 539 -7.60 -17.22 39.70
CA PHE A 539 -6.45 -16.74 38.93
C PHE A 539 -6.71 -15.42 38.20
N ARG A 540 -7.98 -15.01 38.12
CA ARG A 540 -8.39 -13.73 37.51
C ARG A 540 -8.68 -12.65 38.56
N GLY A 541 -8.63 -12.98 39.84
CA GLY A 541 -9.05 -12.10 40.94
C GLY A 541 -10.52 -11.73 40.88
N ILE A 542 -11.38 -12.57 40.26
CA ILE A 542 -12.81 -12.34 40.16
C ILE A 542 -13.46 -13.03 41.35
N ALA A 543 -14.15 -12.24 42.22
CA ALA A 543 -14.87 -12.78 43.35
C ALA A 543 -16.12 -13.56 42.88
N CYS A 544 -16.32 -14.75 43.44
CA CYS A 544 -17.54 -15.53 43.24
C CYS A 544 -18.50 -15.22 44.41
N ALA A 545 -19.72 -14.81 44.10
CA ALA A 545 -20.72 -14.47 45.13
C ALA A 545 -21.00 -15.64 46.07
N SER A 546 -20.96 -16.88 45.57
CA SER A 546 -21.17 -18.09 46.38
C SER A 546 -20.01 -18.40 47.34
N SER A 547 -18.83 -17.82 47.17
CA SER A 547 -17.70 -17.99 48.10
C SER A 547 -17.68 -16.98 49.25
N GLN A 548 -18.45 -15.90 49.17
CA GLN A 548 -18.56 -14.92 50.25
C GLN A 548 -19.52 -15.30 51.35
N SER A 549 -20.43 -16.24 51.11
CA SER A 549 -21.41 -16.71 52.12
C SER A 549 -20.84 -17.72 53.13
N SER A 550 -19.57 -18.13 53.00
CA SER A 550 -18.96 -19.15 53.87
C SER A 550 -17.94 -18.59 54.89
N VAL A 551 -17.79 -17.26 54.99
CA VAL A 551 -16.93 -16.65 56.02
C VAL A 551 -17.78 -15.66 56.83
N GLN A 552 -18.66 -16.17 57.67
CA GLN A 552 -19.02 -15.45 58.88
C GLN A 552 -17.99 -15.84 59.95
N PRO A 553 -17.32 -14.88 60.60
CA PRO A 553 -16.54 -15.19 61.78
C PRO A 553 -17.53 -15.54 62.89
N GLU A 554 -17.42 -16.77 63.42
CA GLU A 554 -17.99 -17.10 64.74
C GLU A 554 -17.47 -16.06 65.74
N ALA A 555 -18.37 -15.25 66.23
CA ALA A 555 -18.15 -14.45 67.43
C ALA A 555 -17.97 -15.42 68.59
N SER A 556 -16.74 -15.58 69.04
CA SER A 556 -16.46 -16.20 70.31
C SER A 556 -16.67 -15.18 71.42
N GLU A 557 -17.51 -15.56 72.37
CA GLU A 557 -17.71 -14.94 73.70
C GLU A 557 -16.39 -14.71 74.43
#